data_c606121b5eebc5d01025260fa8ce85f9
#
_entry.id   c606121b5eebc5d01025260fa8ce85f9
#
_cell.length_a   1.000
_cell.length_b   1.000
_cell.length_c   1.000
_cell.angle_alpha   90.00
_cell.angle_beta   90.00
_cell.angle_gamma   90.00
#
_symmetry.space_group_name_H-M   'P 1'
#
loop_
_entity.id
_entity.type
_entity.pdbx_description
1 polymer ?
#
loop_
_entity_poly.entity_id
_entity_poly.type
_entity_poly.pdbx_seq_one_letter_code
_entity_poly.pdbx_strand_id
1 'polypeptide(L)'
;MSRAEKKEITQEKETKIIKGNVSAAYAAKSSRVQVISAYPITPQTTVVERLSEFVDGGLMPGTVYLKMESEHSVMASIIGASIAGTRTFTATSGQGLFYMNEMIHWAAGTRLPIVTAIASRGTAPPWNIWADFSDVINT
;
A
#
# COMPACT_ATOMS: atom_id res chain seq x y z
N MET A 1 40.40 -26.85 -10.73
CA MET A 1 39.05 -26.26 -10.78
C MET A 1 38.76 -25.66 -9.42
N SER A 2 38.79 -24.35 -9.34
CA SER A 2 38.66 -23.56 -8.09
C SER A 2 37.23 -23.61 -7.59
N ARG A 3 37.09 -23.97 -6.32
CA ARG A 3 35.85 -23.95 -5.57
C ARG A 3 35.50 -22.47 -5.32
N ALA A 4 34.52 -21.94 -6.06
CA ALA A 4 34.02 -20.60 -5.85
C ALA A 4 33.47 -20.47 -4.43
N GLU A 5 34.10 -19.67 -3.60
CA GLU A 5 33.61 -19.30 -2.28
C GLU A 5 32.22 -18.65 -2.44
N LYS A 6 31.19 -19.34 -1.99
CA LYS A 6 29.90 -18.74 -1.74
C LYS A 6 30.08 -17.72 -0.60
N LYS A 7 30.18 -16.44 -0.96
CA LYS A 7 30.06 -15.36 0.01
C LYS A 7 28.66 -15.43 0.59
N GLU A 8 28.54 -15.95 1.79
CA GLU A 8 27.33 -15.86 2.60
C GLU A 8 27.10 -14.38 2.88
N ILE A 9 26.10 -13.79 2.21
CA ILE A 9 25.66 -12.42 2.51
C ILE A 9 24.89 -12.51 3.82
N THR A 10 25.58 -12.42 4.92
CA THR A 10 24.99 -12.18 6.23
C THR A 10 24.39 -10.77 6.21
N GLN A 11 23.09 -10.67 5.90
CA GLN A 11 22.36 -9.43 6.12
C GLN A 11 22.33 -9.19 7.64
N GLU A 12 23.03 -8.19 8.12
CA GLU A 12 22.87 -7.72 9.50
C GLU A 12 21.40 -7.38 9.73
N LYS A 13 20.78 -8.04 10.71
CA LYS A 13 19.40 -7.77 11.11
C LYS A 13 19.37 -6.45 11.86
N GLU A 14 18.88 -5.41 11.20
CA GLU A 14 18.64 -4.11 11.82
C GLU A 14 17.27 -4.11 12.52
N THR A 15 17.26 -3.84 13.83
CA THR A 15 16.01 -3.67 14.60
C THR A 15 15.68 -2.19 14.71
N LYS A 16 14.48 -1.80 14.31
CA LYS A 16 13.99 -0.41 14.36
C LYS A 16 12.68 -0.32 15.13
N ILE A 17 12.55 0.75 15.91
CA ILE A 17 11.24 1.14 16.51
C ILE A 17 10.59 2.13 15.54
N ILE A 18 9.47 1.75 14.96
CA ILE A 18 8.78 2.55 13.93
C ILE A 18 7.27 2.58 14.17
N LYS A 19 6.59 3.59 13.64
CA LYS A 19 5.12 3.68 13.67
C LYS A 19 4.49 2.63 12.73
N GLY A 20 3.26 2.18 13.02
CA GLY A 20 2.54 1.20 12.22
C GLY A 20 2.44 1.55 10.73
N ASN A 21 2.14 2.80 10.38
CA ASN A 21 2.11 3.26 9.00
C ASN A 21 3.47 3.08 8.28
N VAL A 22 4.55 3.42 8.98
CA VAL A 22 5.91 3.24 8.44
C VAL A 22 6.23 1.76 8.29
N SER A 23 5.77 0.90 9.21
CA SER A 23 5.90 -0.56 9.12
C SER A 23 5.19 -1.11 7.86
N ALA A 24 3.98 -0.63 7.56
CA ALA A 24 3.25 -1.00 6.34
C ALA A 24 4.03 -0.63 5.07
N ALA A 25 4.65 0.55 5.03
CA ALA A 25 5.50 0.96 3.91
C ALA A 25 6.75 0.07 3.76
N TYR A 26 7.40 -0.29 4.85
CA TYR A 26 8.53 -1.24 4.82
C TYR A 26 8.10 -2.64 4.38
N ALA A 27 6.93 -3.10 4.78
CA ALA A 27 6.37 -4.38 4.35
C ALA A 27 6.13 -4.40 2.83
N ALA A 28 5.52 -3.35 2.28
CA ALA A 28 5.31 -3.19 0.84
C ALA A 28 6.65 -3.20 0.08
N LYS A 29 7.66 -2.47 0.56
CA LYS A 29 9.01 -2.47 0.02
C LYS A 29 9.62 -3.87 0.02
N SER A 30 9.58 -4.57 1.16
CA SER A 30 10.14 -5.92 1.31
C SER A 30 9.43 -6.95 0.44
N SER A 31 8.16 -6.71 0.15
CA SER A 31 7.34 -7.53 -0.75
C SER A 31 7.62 -7.28 -2.24
N ARG A 32 8.54 -6.36 -2.57
CA ARG A 32 8.92 -6.02 -3.96
C ARG A 32 7.70 -5.61 -4.79
N VAL A 33 6.90 -4.70 -4.27
CA VAL A 33 5.76 -4.13 -4.99
C VAL A 33 6.25 -3.42 -6.25
N GLN A 34 5.55 -3.61 -7.36
CA GLN A 34 5.92 -3.06 -8.67
C GLN A 34 5.09 -1.83 -9.05
N VAL A 35 3.84 -1.78 -8.58
CA VAL A 35 2.96 -0.61 -8.80
C VAL A 35 2.32 -0.21 -7.48
N ILE A 36 2.49 1.05 -7.13
CA ILE A 36 1.83 1.72 -6.01
C ILE A 36 0.93 2.79 -6.59
N SER A 37 -0.34 2.82 -6.20
CA SER A 37 -1.24 3.90 -6.54
C SER A 37 -1.79 4.50 -5.25
N ALA A 38 -1.85 5.83 -5.17
CA ALA A 38 -2.12 6.51 -3.93
C ALA A 38 -2.96 7.79 -4.09
N TYR A 39 -3.83 8.00 -3.12
CA TYR A 39 -4.49 9.26 -2.82
C TYR A 39 -4.38 9.50 -1.30
N PRO A 40 -3.88 10.66 -0.84
CA PRO A 40 -3.62 10.89 0.57
C PRO A 40 -4.91 11.11 1.36
N ILE A 41 -5.08 10.39 2.46
CA ILE A 41 -6.17 10.58 3.42
C ILE A 41 -5.67 10.27 4.84
N THR A 42 -6.00 11.16 5.81
CA THR A 42 -5.63 10.95 7.22
C THR A 42 -6.40 9.77 7.83
N PRO A 43 -5.74 8.87 8.62
CA PRO A 43 -4.34 8.92 9.07
C PRO A 43 -3.35 8.10 8.22
N GLN A 44 -3.74 7.56 7.06
CA GLN A 44 -2.84 6.72 6.25
C GLN A 44 -1.77 7.49 5.48
N THR A 45 -1.88 8.81 5.31
CA THR A 45 -1.00 9.64 4.46
C THR A 45 0.50 9.31 4.63
N THR A 46 0.96 9.07 5.84
CA THR A 46 2.36 8.70 6.10
C THR A 46 2.81 7.37 5.49
N VAL A 47 1.88 6.46 5.14
CA VAL A 47 2.21 5.22 4.40
C VAL A 47 2.65 5.58 2.99
N VAL A 48 1.82 6.35 2.29
CA VAL A 48 2.05 6.69 0.88
C VAL A 48 3.19 7.69 0.71
N GLU A 49 3.37 8.63 1.65
CA GLU A 49 4.53 9.53 1.68
C GLU A 49 5.83 8.74 1.82
N ARG A 50 5.90 7.80 2.77
CA ARG A 50 7.09 6.97 2.96
C ARG A 50 7.38 6.09 1.75
N LEU A 51 6.37 5.58 1.07
CA LEU A 51 6.54 4.82 -0.16
C LEU A 51 7.05 5.70 -1.31
N SER A 52 6.55 6.94 -1.46
CA SER A 52 7.08 7.92 -2.42
C SER A 52 8.57 8.19 -2.16
N GLU A 53 8.94 8.45 -0.89
CA GLU A 53 10.35 8.64 -0.50
C GLU A 53 11.23 7.43 -0.87
N PHE A 54 10.73 6.21 -0.69
CA PHE A 54 11.49 4.99 -1.06
C PHE A 54 11.68 4.86 -2.57
N VAL A 55 10.67 5.21 -3.37
CA VAL A 55 10.76 5.18 -4.83
C VAL A 55 11.70 6.28 -5.33
N ASP A 56 11.50 7.52 -4.88
CA ASP A 56 12.31 8.69 -5.27
C ASP A 56 13.78 8.54 -4.84
N GLY A 57 14.01 7.92 -3.68
CA GLY A 57 15.35 7.62 -3.16
C GLY A 57 16.00 6.39 -3.78
N GLY A 58 15.41 5.75 -4.78
CA GLY A 58 15.96 4.56 -5.46
C GLY A 58 15.96 3.28 -4.61
N LEU A 59 15.25 3.26 -3.47
CA LEU A 59 15.18 2.10 -2.59
C LEU A 59 14.16 1.05 -3.05
N MET A 60 13.37 1.35 -4.08
CA MET A 60 12.40 0.47 -4.73
C MET A 60 12.59 0.54 -6.26
N PRO A 61 13.73 0.02 -6.79
CA PRO A 61 14.04 0.13 -8.21
C PRO A 61 13.00 -0.61 -9.06
N GLY A 62 12.52 0.04 -10.12
CA GLY A 62 11.51 -0.50 -11.03
C GLY A 62 10.08 -0.41 -10.52
N THR A 63 9.84 0.16 -9.34
CA THR A 63 8.50 0.44 -8.84
C THR A 63 7.95 1.72 -9.45
N VAL A 64 6.73 1.65 -9.98
CA VAL A 64 5.97 2.81 -10.46
C VAL A 64 5.09 3.33 -9.34
N TYR A 65 5.17 4.63 -9.05
CA TYR A 65 4.34 5.32 -8.08
C TYR A 65 3.37 6.27 -8.78
N LEU A 66 2.07 6.04 -8.64
CA LEU A 66 1.01 6.82 -9.27
C LEU A 66 0.28 7.66 -8.22
N LYS A 67 0.23 8.97 -8.43
CA LYS A 67 -0.67 9.87 -7.70
C LYS A 67 -1.95 10.03 -8.49
N MET A 68 -3.06 9.67 -7.89
CA MET A 68 -4.38 9.76 -8.50
C MET A 68 -5.19 10.90 -7.88
N GLU A 69 -6.29 11.24 -8.50
CA GLU A 69 -7.19 12.32 -8.06
C GLU A 69 -8.27 11.85 -7.08
N SER A 70 -8.42 10.53 -6.90
CA SER A 70 -9.40 9.95 -5.99
C SER A 70 -9.07 8.51 -5.63
N GLU A 71 -9.66 7.99 -4.55
CA GLU A 71 -9.50 6.59 -4.13
C GLU A 71 -10.15 5.62 -5.13
N HIS A 72 -11.24 6.01 -5.79
CA HIS A 72 -11.85 5.21 -6.85
C HIS A 72 -10.86 5.00 -8.00
N SER A 73 -10.22 6.05 -8.50
CA SER A 73 -9.20 5.97 -9.56
C SER A 73 -7.95 5.22 -9.11
N VAL A 74 -7.56 5.36 -7.82
CA VAL A 74 -6.51 4.56 -7.21
C VAL A 74 -6.81 3.07 -7.41
N MET A 75 -7.98 2.62 -6.99
CA MET A 75 -8.30 1.20 -7.05
C MET A 75 -8.47 0.71 -8.49
N ALA A 76 -9.04 1.53 -9.39
CA ALA A 76 -9.14 1.21 -10.80
C ALA A 76 -7.76 1.00 -11.45
N SER A 77 -6.80 1.88 -11.16
CA SER A 77 -5.41 1.75 -11.66
C SER A 77 -4.70 0.50 -11.11
N ILE A 78 -4.91 0.19 -9.83
CA ILE A 78 -4.39 -1.02 -9.17
C ILE A 78 -4.95 -2.29 -9.79
N ILE A 79 -6.24 -2.32 -10.12
CA ILE A 79 -6.89 -3.43 -10.83
C ILE A 79 -6.24 -3.64 -12.19
N GLY A 80 -6.11 -2.57 -12.99
CA GLY A 80 -5.46 -2.65 -14.31
C GLY A 80 -4.02 -3.18 -14.24
N ALA A 81 -3.22 -2.67 -13.29
CA ALA A 81 -1.86 -3.13 -13.07
C ALA A 81 -1.82 -4.60 -12.61
N SER A 82 -2.74 -5.02 -11.73
CA SER A 82 -2.81 -6.39 -11.24
C SER A 82 -3.22 -7.38 -12.34
N ILE A 83 -4.14 -6.99 -13.23
CA ILE A 83 -4.51 -7.78 -14.42
C ILE A 83 -3.29 -7.99 -15.33
N ALA A 84 -2.42 -6.99 -15.46
CA ALA A 84 -1.17 -7.09 -16.20
C ALA A 84 -0.11 -7.97 -15.52
N GLY A 85 -0.42 -8.59 -14.37
CA GLY A 85 0.46 -9.52 -13.66
C GLY A 85 1.46 -8.85 -12.72
N THR A 86 1.30 -7.55 -12.42
CA THR A 86 2.20 -6.85 -11.50
C THR A 86 1.75 -7.02 -10.04
N ARG A 87 2.71 -6.96 -9.13
CA ARG A 87 2.46 -6.92 -7.69
C ARG A 87 2.12 -5.51 -7.28
N THR A 88 0.91 -5.30 -6.77
CA THR A 88 0.33 -3.99 -6.50
C THR A 88 0.11 -3.73 -5.02
N PHE A 89 0.10 -2.45 -4.63
CA PHE A 89 -0.18 -2.02 -3.27
C PHE A 89 -0.84 -0.65 -3.27
N THR A 90 -1.79 -0.45 -2.36
CA THR A 90 -2.34 0.85 -2.01
C THR A 90 -2.61 0.96 -0.52
N ALA A 91 -2.95 2.16 -0.06
CA ALA A 91 -3.39 2.41 1.31
C ALA A 91 -4.50 3.44 1.34
N THR A 92 -5.44 3.31 2.27
CA THR A 92 -6.58 4.21 2.45
C THR A 92 -7.05 4.27 3.90
N SER A 93 -8.10 5.04 4.15
CA SER A 93 -8.76 5.19 5.46
C SER A 93 -10.21 5.61 5.29
N GLY A 94 -11.09 5.25 6.21
CA GLY A 94 -12.42 5.83 6.38
C GLY A 94 -13.21 5.97 5.07
N GLN A 95 -13.61 7.19 4.74
CA GLN A 95 -14.40 7.47 3.53
C GLN A 95 -13.70 7.10 2.23
N GLY A 96 -12.35 7.09 2.20
CA GLY A 96 -11.61 6.63 1.03
C GLY A 96 -11.87 5.16 0.72
N LEU A 97 -12.03 4.33 1.76
CA LEU A 97 -12.41 2.93 1.58
C LEU A 97 -13.81 2.82 0.97
N PHE A 98 -14.77 3.61 1.45
CA PHE A 98 -16.12 3.64 0.86
C PHE A 98 -16.10 4.11 -0.60
N TYR A 99 -15.27 5.11 -0.91
CA TYR A 99 -15.21 5.65 -2.27
C TYR A 99 -14.60 4.65 -3.26
N MET A 100 -13.80 3.68 -2.82
CA MET A 100 -13.30 2.61 -3.69
C MET A 100 -14.13 1.32 -3.64
N ASN A 101 -15.23 1.27 -2.88
CA ASN A 101 -15.98 0.05 -2.61
C ASN A 101 -16.40 -0.70 -3.88
N GLU A 102 -16.96 -0.01 -4.88
CA GLU A 102 -17.32 -0.62 -6.17
C GLU A 102 -16.12 -1.36 -6.79
N MET A 103 -14.98 -0.71 -6.82
CA MET A 103 -13.75 -1.28 -7.37
C MET A 103 -13.22 -2.46 -6.55
N ILE A 104 -13.45 -2.48 -5.24
CA ILE A 104 -13.11 -3.63 -4.39
C ILE A 104 -13.92 -4.86 -4.81
N HIS A 105 -15.20 -4.71 -5.08
CA HIS A 105 -16.05 -5.79 -5.59
C HIS A 105 -15.59 -6.28 -6.96
N TRP A 106 -15.15 -5.38 -7.84
CA TRP A 106 -14.54 -5.73 -9.12
C TRP A 106 -13.27 -6.57 -8.93
N ALA A 107 -12.39 -6.12 -8.06
CA ALA A 107 -11.15 -6.84 -7.75
C ALA A 107 -11.42 -8.24 -7.18
N ALA A 108 -12.41 -8.35 -6.27
CA ALA A 108 -12.82 -9.61 -5.68
C ALA A 108 -13.44 -10.55 -6.71
N GLY A 109 -14.35 -10.04 -7.56
CA GLY A 109 -14.98 -10.82 -8.63
C GLY A 109 -13.99 -11.35 -9.66
N THR A 110 -12.94 -10.58 -9.95
CA THR A 110 -11.85 -10.98 -10.85
C THR A 110 -10.70 -11.72 -10.14
N ARG A 111 -10.80 -11.96 -8.83
CA ARG A 111 -9.83 -12.70 -8.00
C ARG A 111 -8.39 -12.15 -8.09
N LEU A 112 -8.25 -10.84 -8.10
CA LEU A 112 -6.95 -10.19 -8.20
C LEU A 112 -6.22 -10.17 -6.84
N PRO A 113 -4.92 -10.49 -6.81
CA PRO A 113 -4.12 -10.52 -5.58
C PRO A 113 -3.66 -9.10 -5.19
N ILE A 114 -4.59 -8.23 -4.82
CA ILE A 114 -4.33 -6.85 -4.42
C ILE A 114 -4.18 -6.76 -2.91
N VAL A 115 -3.20 -6.00 -2.44
CA VAL A 115 -3.02 -5.68 -1.03
C VAL A 115 -3.31 -4.20 -0.79
N THR A 116 -4.26 -3.95 0.10
CA THR A 116 -4.63 -2.61 0.56
C THR A 116 -4.39 -2.49 2.07
N ALA A 117 -3.58 -1.53 2.49
CA ALA A 117 -3.43 -1.18 3.90
C ALA A 117 -4.54 -0.19 4.30
N ILE A 118 -5.29 -0.51 5.35
CA ILE A 118 -6.35 0.34 5.85
C ILE A 118 -5.95 0.86 7.23
N ALA A 119 -5.76 2.19 7.34
CA ALA A 119 -5.61 2.86 8.62
C ALA A 119 -7.00 3.30 9.09
N SER A 120 -7.72 2.38 9.72
CA SER A 120 -9.13 2.53 10.10
C SER A 120 -9.36 3.73 11.01
N ARG A 121 -10.42 4.45 10.76
CA ARG A 121 -10.89 5.59 11.55
C ARG A 121 -12.40 5.71 11.53
N GLY A 122 -12.95 6.53 12.45
CA GLY A 122 -14.36 6.89 12.42
C GLY A 122 -14.78 7.50 11.07
N THR A 123 -15.98 7.15 10.64
CA THR A 123 -16.57 7.68 9.39
C THR A 123 -17.30 9.00 9.64
N ALA A 124 -17.50 9.80 8.62
CA ALA A 124 -18.26 11.05 8.71
C ALA A 124 -19.78 10.79 8.55
N PRO A 125 -20.65 11.53 9.25
CA PRO A 125 -20.44 12.15 10.56
C PRO A 125 -20.19 11.11 11.65
N PRO A 126 -19.44 11.41 12.74
CA PRO A 126 -19.20 12.71 13.35
C PRO A 126 -17.87 13.43 12.99
N TRP A 127 -17.28 13.28 11.85
CA TRP A 127 -16.09 14.02 11.41
C TRP A 127 -14.90 13.93 12.37
N ASN A 128 -14.50 12.74 12.72
CA ASN A 128 -13.33 12.52 13.56
C ASN A 128 -12.35 11.54 12.90
N ILE A 129 -11.15 11.47 13.45
CA ILE A 129 -10.08 10.56 13.01
C ILE A 129 -9.71 9.54 14.09
N TRP A 130 -10.58 9.33 15.05
CA TRP A 130 -10.35 8.35 16.12
C TRP A 130 -10.36 6.95 15.57
N ALA A 131 -9.58 6.08 16.21
CA ALA A 131 -9.53 4.67 15.84
C ALA A 131 -10.91 4.03 15.96
N ASP A 132 -11.41 3.52 14.87
CA ASP A 132 -12.72 2.89 14.73
C ASP A 132 -12.65 1.91 13.55
N PHE A 133 -13.45 0.88 13.56
CA PHE A 133 -13.52 -0.12 12.48
C PHE A 133 -14.79 0.00 11.64
N SER A 134 -15.56 1.07 11.81
CA SER A 134 -16.79 1.30 11.04
C SER A 134 -16.57 1.37 9.53
N ASP A 135 -15.40 1.81 9.08
CA ASP A 135 -15.02 1.80 7.67
C ASP A 135 -14.91 0.36 7.11
N VAL A 136 -14.24 -0.54 7.82
CA VAL A 136 -14.08 -1.94 7.38
C VAL A 136 -15.37 -2.76 7.56
N ILE A 137 -16.17 -2.47 8.60
CA ILE A 137 -17.39 -3.22 8.87
C ILE A 137 -18.48 -2.91 7.83
N ASN A 138 -18.47 -1.70 7.27
CA ASN A 138 -19.49 -1.23 6.32
C ASN A 138 -19.05 -1.32 4.85
N THR A 139 -17.89 -1.91 4.55
CA THR A 139 -17.41 -2.22 3.21
C THR A 139 -17.62 -3.69 2.91
#